data_0f8b8272390929be9777e5a7993b7c0c
#
_entry.id   0f8b8272390929be9777e5a7993b7c0c
#
_cell.length_a   1.000
_cell.length_b   1.000
_cell.length_c   1.000
_cell.angle_alpha   90.00
_cell.angle_beta   90.00
_cell.angle_gamma   90.00
#
_symmetry.space_group_name_H-M   'P 1'
#
loop_
_entity.id
_entity.type
_entity.pdbx_description
1 polymer ?
#
loop_
_entity_poly.entity_id
_entity_poly.type
_entity_poly.pdbx_seq_one_letter_code
_entity_poly.pdbx_strand_id
1 'polypeptide(L)'
;MKILFVTYIFPPFNAIGAVRTGKTAKYLIESGHDVKVLSCADQSLANNLSLEIPEKNIEYTPWLNVNSPIETFLGGKEKVAAKGFLPSSRHLPSWLRKMGFHYRNLINFPDGQIGWYPFAMKAGDRIIRKWLPDLSFASASPFTTLLVASSLSKKHNIPWVAELRDLWSDNHNYIGPTWRKFL
;
A
#
# COMPACT_ATOMS: atom_id res chain seq x y z
N MET A 1 14.60 -12.44 16.31
CA MET A 1 14.37 -12.69 14.88
C MET A 1 14.54 -11.37 14.12
N LYS A 2 14.98 -11.44 12.88
CA LYS A 2 14.99 -10.30 11.94
C LYS A 2 13.68 -10.27 11.16
N ILE A 3 12.91 -9.21 11.29
CA ILE A 3 11.57 -9.11 10.69
C ILE A 3 11.54 -7.98 9.68
N LEU A 4 11.26 -8.28 8.41
CA LEU A 4 10.95 -7.28 7.40
C LEU A 4 9.46 -6.93 7.49
N PHE A 5 9.15 -5.76 8.04
CA PHE A 5 7.78 -5.27 8.14
C PHE A 5 7.41 -4.47 6.89
N VAL A 6 6.53 -5.01 6.07
CA VAL A 6 6.03 -4.38 4.85
C VAL A 6 4.68 -3.73 5.13
N THR A 7 4.57 -2.43 4.92
CA THR A 7 3.33 -1.68 5.10
C THR A 7 3.31 -0.44 4.21
N TYR A 8 2.17 -0.13 3.59
CA TYR A 8 2.07 1.07 2.75
C TYR A 8 2.10 2.36 3.59
N ILE A 9 1.39 2.37 4.72
CA ILE A 9 1.25 3.54 5.58
C ILE A 9 2.02 3.32 6.87
N PHE A 10 2.95 4.26 7.16
CA PHE A 10 3.77 4.26 8.37
C PHE A 10 4.01 5.70 8.84
N PRO A 11 4.18 5.99 10.16
CA PRO A 11 4.61 7.31 10.60
C PRO A 11 5.88 7.76 9.86
N PRO A 12 6.05 9.05 9.53
CA PRO A 12 5.31 10.20 10.07
C PRO A 12 4.01 10.54 9.33
N PHE A 13 3.64 9.78 8.30
CA PHE A 13 2.42 10.02 7.52
C PHE A 13 1.17 9.75 8.36
N ASN A 14 0.28 10.77 8.45
CA ASN A 14 -0.86 10.72 9.35
C ASN A 14 -2.05 10.03 8.70
N ALA A 15 -2.24 8.78 9.09
CA ALA A 15 -3.44 8.01 8.81
C ALA A 15 -3.68 7.04 9.97
N ILE A 16 -4.92 6.62 10.19
CA ILE A 16 -5.29 5.68 11.27
C ILE A 16 -4.42 4.40 11.21
N GLY A 17 -4.17 3.91 9.99
CA GLY A 17 -3.29 2.76 9.77
C GLY A 17 -1.86 2.97 10.24
N ALA A 18 -1.32 4.20 10.14
CA ALA A 18 0.06 4.51 10.51
C ALA A 18 0.31 4.37 12.02
N VAL A 19 -0.62 4.83 12.84
CA VAL A 19 -0.51 4.70 14.31
C VAL A 19 -0.38 3.23 14.71
N ARG A 20 -1.20 2.37 14.12
CA ARG A 20 -1.17 0.93 14.40
C ARG A 20 0.14 0.30 13.95
N THR A 21 0.55 0.53 12.70
CA THR A 21 1.79 -0.05 12.17
C THR A 21 3.02 0.45 12.91
N GLY A 22 3.04 1.74 13.30
CA GLY A 22 4.09 2.32 14.15
C GLY A 22 4.18 1.63 15.50
N LYS A 23 3.05 1.44 16.19
CA LYS A 23 2.98 0.71 17.47
C LYS A 23 3.39 -0.74 17.33
N THR A 24 2.92 -1.45 16.28
CA THR A 24 3.31 -2.83 16.04
C THR A 24 4.83 -2.96 15.87
N ALA A 25 5.45 -2.08 15.05
CA ALA A 25 6.90 -2.10 14.86
C ALA A 25 7.65 -1.83 16.18
N LYS A 26 7.17 -0.85 16.98
CA LYS A 26 7.73 -0.55 18.29
C LYS A 26 7.71 -1.76 19.21
N TYR A 27 6.55 -2.39 19.40
CA TYR A 27 6.42 -3.52 20.31
C TYR A 27 7.19 -4.75 19.84
N LEU A 28 7.33 -4.98 18.54
CA LEU A 28 8.22 -6.01 18.02
C LEU A 28 9.68 -5.76 18.42
N ILE A 29 10.15 -4.51 18.34
CA ILE A 29 11.51 -4.14 18.77
C ILE A 29 11.67 -4.31 20.30
N GLU A 30 10.70 -3.83 21.08
CA GLU A 30 10.69 -3.96 22.53
C GLU A 30 10.67 -5.43 22.99
N SER A 31 10.06 -6.30 22.16
CA SER A 31 10.07 -7.77 22.36
C SER A 31 11.39 -8.45 21.94
N GLY A 32 12.42 -7.66 21.61
CA GLY A 32 13.75 -8.18 21.28
C GLY A 32 13.94 -8.62 19.82
N HIS A 33 13.04 -8.20 18.91
CA HIS A 33 13.21 -8.46 17.48
C HIS A 33 13.99 -7.32 16.80
N ASP A 34 14.81 -7.68 15.81
CA ASP A 34 15.43 -6.71 14.89
C ASP A 34 14.44 -6.45 13.73
N VAL A 35 13.92 -5.23 13.64
CA VAL A 35 12.86 -4.88 12.70
C VAL A 35 13.35 -3.85 11.70
N LYS A 36 13.13 -4.13 10.41
CA LYS A 36 13.21 -3.13 9.34
C LYS A 36 11.85 -2.94 8.71
N VAL A 37 11.47 -1.70 8.51
CA VAL A 37 10.20 -1.31 7.90
C VAL A 37 10.42 -0.88 6.46
N LEU A 38 9.65 -1.45 5.55
CA LEU A 38 9.54 -1.00 4.16
C LEU A 38 8.18 -0.33 3.99
N SER A 39 8.18 0.97 3.70
CA SER A 39 6.95 1.76 3.59
C SER A 39 6.96 2.72 2.40
N CYS A 40 5.82 3.33 2.15
CA CYS A 40 5.63 4.30 1.08
C CYS A 40 5.83 5.73 1.60
N ALA A 41 6.54 6.57 0.83
CA ALA A 41 6.58 8.01 1.01
C ALA A 41 5.39 8.65 0.28
N ASP A 42 4.19 8.50 0.82
CA ASP A 42 2.98 9.08 0.23
C ASP A 42 2.81 10.54 0.65
N GLN A 43 3.26 11.44 -0.22
CA GLN A 43 3.20 12.89 0.01
C GLN A 43 1.78 13.47 0.01
N SER A 44 0.77 12.67 -0.35
CA SER A 44 -0.64 13.11 -0.25
C SER A 44 -1.16 13.14 1.19
N LEU A 45 -0.42 12.51 2.12
CA LEU A 45 -0.77 12.46 3.54
C LEU A 45 0.00 13.53 4.33
N ALA A 46 -0.66 14.09 5.35
CA ALA A 46 0.02 14.96 6.31
C ALA A 46 1.15 14.18 7.01
N ASN A 47 2.26 14.84 7.28
CA ASN A 47 3.45 14.22 7.84
C ASN A 47 3.73 14.83 9.24
N ASN A 48 2.89 14.51 10.21
CA ASN A 48 2.90 15.09 11.55
C ASN A 48 2.78 14.06 12.70
N LEU A 49 2.90 12.77 12.39
CA LEU A 49 3.01 11.75 13.43
C LEU A 49 4.49 11.59 13.86
N SER A 50 4.71 11.39 15.15
CA SER A 50 6.03 11.07 15.68
C SER A 50 6.46 9.64 15.32
N LEU A 51 7.75 9.48 15.02
CA LEU A 51 8.36 8.15 14.89
C LEU A 51 8.62 7.57 16.28
N GLU A 52 8.20 6.35 16.52
CA GLU A 52 8.42 5.62 17.77
C GLU A 52 9.51 4.57 17.66
N ILE A 53 10.12 4.44 16.50
CA ILE A 53 11.28 3.58 16.23
C ILE A 53 12.39 4.40 15.55
N PRO A 54 13.66 3.95 15.60
CA PRO A 54 14.76 4.65 14.95
C PRO A 54 14.53 4.79 13.43
N GLU A 55 14.74 5.97 12.89
CA GLU A 55 14.57 6.26 11.45
C GLU A 55 15.42 5.36 10.56
N LYS A 56 16.62 4.97 11.01
CA LYS A 56 17.51 4.04 10.31
C LYS A 56 16.91 2.66 10.06
N ASN A 57 15.85 2.31 10.77
CA ASN A 57 15.13 1.06 10.62
C ASN A 57 14.03 1.14 9.56
N ILE A 58 13.80 2.31 8.98
CA ILE A 58 12.69 2.56 8.06
C ILE A 58 13.25 2.90 6.68
N GLU A 59 12.74 2.25 5.65
CA GLU A 59 13.00 2.60 4.27
C GLU A 59 11.70 3.05 3.60
N TYR A 60 11.63 4.33 3.26
CA TYR A 60 10.54 4.91 2.50
C TYR A 60 10.86 4.88 1.01
N THR A 61 9.91 4.41 0.22
CA THR A 61 10.03 4.36 -1.23
C THR A 61 9.00 5.25 -1.90
N PRO A 62 9.30 5.83 -3.07
CA PRO A 62 8.30 6.55 -3.83
C PRO A 62 7.19 5.62 -4.33
N TRP A 63 6.10 6.21 -4.82
CA TRP A 63 5.04 5.52 -5.52
C TRP A 63 4.60 6.31 -6.75
N LEU A 64 3.94 5.65 -7.68
CA LEU A 64 3.36 6.24 -8.87
C LEU A 64 1.84 6.22 -8.77
N ASN A 65 1.18 7.37 -8.87
CA ASN A 65 -0.26 7.41 -9.02
C ASN A 65 -0.66 6.93 -10.42
N VAL A 66 -1.01 5.66 -10.54
CA VAL A 66 -1.42 5.04 -11.83
C VAL A 66 -2.71 5.63 -12.40
N ASN A 67 -3.48 6.35 -11.60
CA ASN A 67 -4.71 7.03 -12.03
C ASN A 67 -4.46 8.46 -12.54
N SER A 68 -3.26 9.01 -12.32
CA SER A 68 -2.92 10.39 -12.70
C SER A 68 -3.22 10.74 -14.17
N PRO A 69 -2.98 9.88 -15.18
CA PRO A 69 -3.30 10.19 -16.57
C PRO A 69 -4.81 10.43 -16.77
N ILE A 70 -5.65 9.62 -16.16
CA ILE A 70 -7.11 9.78 -16.25
C ILE A 70 -7.58 11.00 -15.47
N GLU A 71 -7.04 11.21 -14.27
CA GLU A 71 -7.37 12.39 -13.45
C GLU A 71 -7.04 13.70 -14.18
N THR A 72 -5.92 13.74 -14.88
CA THR A 72 -5.50 14.89 -15.69
C THR A 72 -6.42 15.07 -16.91
N PHE A 73 -6.76 13.98 -17.60
CA PHE A 73 -7.62 14.02 -18.79
C PHE A 73 -9.07 14.43 -18.46
N LEU A 74 -9.56 14.02 -17.30
CA LEU A 74 -10.92 14.32 -16.83
C LEU A 74 -11.05 15.67 -16.09
N GLY A 75 -9.98 16.47 -16.05
CA GLY A 75 -10.03 17.87 -15.58
C GLY A 75 -10.10 18.08 -14.07
N GLY A 76 -9.58 17.14 -13.25
CA GLY A 76 -9.75 17.22 -11.82
C GLY A 76 -8.56 16.84 -10.95
N LYS A 77 -7.50 17.65 -10.90
CA LYS A 77 -6.41 17.46 -9.92
C LYS A 77 -6.81 17.68 -8.46
N GLU A 78 -7.81 18.54 -8.18
CA GLU A 78 -8.11 18.97 -6.80
C GLU A 78 -9.25 18.22 -6.11
N LYS A 79 -10.10 17.50 -6.83
CA LYS A 79 -11.33 16.91 -6.25
C LYS A 79 -11.31 15.40 -6.08
N VAL A 80 -10.33 14.70 -6.63
CA VAL A 80 -10.24 13.23 -6.57
C VAL A 80 -9.49 12.77 -5.32
N ALA A 81 -8.54 13.56 -4.84
CA ALA A 81 -7.73 13.22 -3.65
C ALA A 81 -8.55 13.13 -2.35
N ALA A 82 -9.62 13.91 -2.24
CA ALA A 82 -10.38 14.03 -0.99
C ALA A 82 -11.50 13.00 -0.80
N LYS A 83 -11.99 12.31 -1.85
CA LYS A 83 -13.20 11.49 -1.76
C LYS A 83 -13.17 10.11 -2.42
N GLY A 84 -12.08 9.71 -3.08
CA GLY A 84 -12.04 8.40 -3.77
C GLY A 84 -13.06 8.24 -4.91
N PHE A 85 -13.83 9.27 -5.23
CA PHE A 85 -14.88 9.29 -6.24
C PHE A 85 -14.45 10.15 -7.43
N LEU A 86 -14.70 9.63 -8.64
CA LEU A 86 -14.68 10.45 -9.84
C LEU A 86 -15.61 11.66 -9.65
N PRO A 87 -15.19 12.86 -10.05
CA PRO A 87 -16.11 13.97 -10.13
C PRO A 87 -17.30 13.52 -11.01
N SER A 88 -18.50 13.84 -10.56
CA SER A 88 -19.73 13.66 -11.35
C SER A 88 -19.61 14.56 -12.60
N SER A 89 -18.88 14.09 -13.57
CA SER A 89 -18.75 14.78 -14.86
C SER A 89 -20.01 14.47 -15.66
N ARG A 90 -21.08 15.25 -15.37
CA ARG A 90 -22.36 15.20 -16.08
C ARG A 90 -22.23 15.45 -17.59
N HIS A 91 -21.04 15.82 -18.06
CA HIS A 91 -20.79 16.22 -19.44
C HIS A 91 -19.99 15.20 -20.28
N LEU A 92 -19.53 14.09 -19.69
CA LEU A 92 -18.81 13.07 -20.47
C LEU A 92 -19.74 12.05 -21.11
N PRO A 93 -19.52 11.70 -22.40
CA PRO A 93 -20.25 10.64 -23.07
C PRO A 93 -20.20 9.32 -22.28
N SER A 94 -21.29 8.55 -22.29
CA SER A 94 -21.43 7.32 -21.50
C SER A 94 -20.36 6.27 -21.81
N TRP A 95 -19.86 6.22 -23.04
CA TRP A 95 -18.79 5.31 -23.46
C TRP A 95 -17.44 5.66 -22.85
N LEU A 96 -17.09 6.95 -22.74
CA LEU A 96 -15.87 7.41 -22.05
C LEU A 96 -15.90 7.09 -20.56
N ARG A 97 -17.07 7.23 -19.92
CA ARG A 97 -17.25 6.80 -18.53
C ARG A 97 -17.05 5.31 -18.34
N LYS A 98 -17.61 4.49 -19.28
CA LYS A 98 -17.41 3.03 -19.25
C LYS A 98 -15.93 2.67 -19.45
N MET A 99 -15.26 3.30 -20.39
CA MET A 99 -13.82 3.08 -20.63
C MET A 99 -12.98 3.43 -19.40
N GLY A 100 -13.22 4.58 -18.77
CA GLY A 100 -12.55 4.97 -17.54
C GLY A 100 -12.81 4.01 -16.37
N PHE A 101 -14.03 3.50 -16.26
CA PHE A 101 -14.39 2.48 -15.27
C PHE A 101 -13.64 1.15 -15.50
N HIS A 102 -13.58 0.66 -16.73
CA HIS A 102 -12.85 -0.57 -17.07
C HIS A 102 -11.34 -0.40 -16.88
N TYR A 103 -10.78 0.73 -17.28
CA TYR A 103 -9.37 1.05 -17.05
C TYR A 103 -9.03 1.04 -15.56
N ARG A 104 -9.81 1.74 -14.73
CA ARG A 104 -9.59 1.75 -13.28
C ARG A 104 -9.69 0.36 -12.67
N ASN A 105 -10.67 -0.42 -13.09
CA ASN A 105 -10.85 -1.77 -12.59
C ASN A 105 -9.72 -2.71 -12.98
N LEU A 106 -9.10 -2.50 -14.14
CA LEU A 106 -7.99 -3.32 -14.60
C LEU A 106 -6.66 -2.91 -13.95
N ILE A 107 -6.38 -1.59 -13.91
CA ILE A 107 -5.09 -1.07 -13.44
C ILE A 107 -5.03 -1.02 -11.92
N ASN A 108 -6.14 -0.75 -11.23
CA ASN A 108 -6.18 -0.73 -9.77
C ASN A 108 -6.41 -2.13 -9.17
N PHE A 109 -5.65 -3.11 -9.59
CA PHE A 109 -5.66 -4.42 -8.98
C PHE A 109 -4.32 -4.69 -8.28
N PRO A 110 -4.35 -5.04 -6.98
CA PRO A 110 -5.50 -5.30 -6.08
C PRO A 110 -6.21 -4.03 -5.59
N ASP A 111 -5.55 -2.87 -5.65
CA ASP A 111 -6.07 -1.57 -5.22
C ASP A 111 -5.37 -0.40 -5.94
N GLY A 112 -5.76 0.84 -5.62
CA GLY A 112 -5.21 2.04 -6.26
C GLY A 112 -3.73 2.32 -5.96
N GLN A 113 -3.16 1.64 -4.99
CA GLN A 113 -1.77 1.78 -4.56
C GLN A 113 -0.81 0.85 -5.31
N ILE A 114 -1.29 0.13 -6.32
CA ILE A 114 -0.46 -0.80 -7.13
C ILE A 114 0.78 -0.13 -7.73
N GLY A 115 0.75 1.17 -7.98
CA GLY A 115 1.91 1.92 -8.43
C GLY A 115 3.07 1.98 -7.44
N TRP A 116 2.87 1.55 -6.19
CA TRP A 116 3.94 1.36 -5.22
C TRP A 116 4.73 0.07 -5.44
N TYR A 117 4.10 -0.95 -5.99
CA TYR A 117 4.67 -2.28 -6.14
C TYR A 117 6.10 -2.31 -6.73
N PRO A 118 6.41 -1.68 -7.89
CA PRO A 118 7.76 -1.78 -8.46
C PRO A 118 8.85 -1.17 -7.58
N PHE A 119 8.53 -0.09 -6.87
CA PHE A 119 9.48 0.58 -5.98
C PHE A 119 9.71 -0.24 -4.71
N ALA A 120 8.63 -0.75 -4.11
CA ALA A 120 8.69 -1.61 -2.94
C ALA A 120 9.45 -2.92 -3.24
N MET A 121 9.21 -3.54 -4.40
CA MET A 121 9.94 -4.74 -4.82
C MET A 121 11.44 -4.50 -4.95
N LYS A 122 11.84 -3.39 -5.56
CA LYS A 122 13.26 -3.03 -5.70
C LYS A 122 13.93 -2.80 -4.34
N ALA A 123 13.29 -2.06 -3.46
CA ALA A 123 13.82 -1.77 -2.13
C ALA A 123 13.82 -3.02 -1.23
N GLY A 124 12.73 -3.78 -1.23
CA GLY A 124 12.62 -5.03 -0.48
C GLY A 124 13.65 -6.07 -0.90
N ASP A 125 13.88 -6.23 -2.21
CA ASP A 125 14.94 -7.10 -2.74
C ASP A 125 16.33 -6.71 -2.21
N ARG A 126 16.62 -5.40 -2.20
CA ARG A 126 17.88 -4.88 -1.67
C ARG A 126 18.02 -5.12 -0.16
N ILE A 127 16.96 -4.88 0.61
CA ILE A 127 16.94 -5.11 2.06
C ILE A 127 17.19 -6.59 2.35
N ILE A 128 16.44 -7.48 1.72
CA ILE A 128 16.53 -8.92 1.97
C ILE A 128 17.93 -9.44 1.65
N ARG A 129 18.51 -9.08 0.50
CA ARG A 129 19.87 -9.52 0.12
C ARG A 129 20.95 -9.07 1.09
N LYS A 130 20.82 -7.87 1.67
CA LYS A 130 21.83 -7.30 2.57
C LYS A 130 21.66 -7.71 4.02
N TRP A 131 20.42 -7.89 4.45
CA TRP A 131 20.11 -8.03 5.87
C TRP A 131 19.62 -9.42 6.26
N LEU A 132 19.14 -10.23 5.31
CA LEU A 132 18.69 -11.59 5.48
C LEU A 132 17.64 -11.72 6.61
N PRO A 133 16.42 -11.24 6.42
CA PRO A 133 15.35 -11.38 7.41
C PRO A 133 14.91 -12.84 7.54
N ASP A 134 14.53 -13.21 8.76
CA ASP A 134 13.97 -14.53 9.05
C ASP A 134 12.50 -14.63 8.63
N LEU A 135 11.80 -13.48 8.61
CA LEU A 135 10.36 -13.39 8.37
C LEU A 135 10.02 -12.07 7.68
N SER A 136 9.06 -12.11 6.76
CA SER A 136 8.35 -10.92 6.27
C SER A 136 6.97 -10.83 6.95
N PHE A 137 6.64 -9.69 7.55
CA PHE A 137 5.34 -9.40 8.14
C PHE A 137 4.67 -8.28 7.34
N ALA A 138 3.45 -8.49 6.86
CA ALA A 138 2.74 -7.53 6.04
C ALA A 138 1.40 -7.13 6.66
N SER A 139 1.16 -5.82 6.80
CA SER A 139 -0.11 -5.29 7.33
C SER A 139 -0.91 -4.59 6.21
N ALA A 140 -2.04 -5.17 5.84
CA ALA A 140 -3.00 -4.61 4.91
C ALA A 140 -4.15 -3.93 5.69
N SER A 141 -4.82 -2.89 5.16
CA SER A 141 -4.89 -2.32 3.84
C SER A 141 -3.86 -1.19 3.63
N PRO A 142 -3.41 -0.86 2.38
CA PRO A 142 -3.85 -1.43 1.10
C PRO A 142 -3.35 -2.87 0.85
N PHE A 143 -4.07 -3.60 -0.02
CA PHE A 143 -3.74 -5.00 -0.36
C PHE A 143 -2.50 -5.15 -1.25
N THR A 144 -2.10 -4.09 -1.95
CA THR A 144 -0.79 -4.02 -2.64
C THR A 144 0.35 -4.39 -1.69
N THR A 145 0.23 -4.11 -0.39
CA THR A 145 1.20 -4.51 0.64
C THR A 145 1.38 -6.03 0.69
N LEU A 146 0.29 -6.79 0.63
CA LEU A 146 0.33 -8.26 0.63
C LEU A 146 0.96 -8.80 -0.65
N LEU A 147 0.64 -8.16 -1.80
CA LEU A 147 1.25 -8.52 -3.07
C LEU A 147 2.77 -8.34 -3.05
N VAL A 148 3.26 -7.23 -2.48
CA VAL A 148 4.70 -6.99 -2.30
C VAL A 148 5.31 -8.06 -1.41
N ALA A 149 4.75 -8.30 -0.23
CA ALA A 149 5.31 -9.24 0.74
C ALA A 149 5.31 -10.68 0.21
N SER A 150 4.20 -11.14 -0.41
CA SER A 150 4.14 -12.48 -1.00
C SER A 150 5.13 -12.66 -2.16
N SER A 151 5.29 -11.63 -3.01
CA SER A 151 6.24 -11.68 -4.11
C SER A 151 7.69 -11.72 -3.63
N LEU A 152 8.03 -10.93 -2.61
CA LEU A 152 9.36 -10.96 -1.99
C LEU A 152 9.62 -12.30 -1.29
N SER A 153 8.65 -12.80 -0.54
CA SER A 153 8.69 -14.10 0.13
C SER A 153 8.96 -15.22 -0.88
N LYS A 154 8.17 -15.27 -1.95
CA LYS A 154 8.33 -16.25 -3.01
C LYS A 154 9.70 -16.15 -3.71
N LYS A 155 10.16 -14.93 -4.00
CA LYS A 155 11.43 -14.69 -4.68
C LYS A 155 12.64 -15.12 -3.85
N HIS A 156 12.60 -14.90 -2.53
CA HIS A 156 13.73 -15.12 -1.64
C HIS A 156 13.57 -16.35 -0.73
N ASN A 157 12.48 -17.10 -0.89
CA ASN A 157 12.15 -18.28 -0.09
C ASN A 157 12.18 -17.99 1.43
N ILE A 158 11.59 -16.87 1.84
CA ILE A 158 11.42 -16.51 3.26
C ILE A 158 9.95 -16.65 3.68
N PRO A 159 9.65 -17.14 4.88
CA PRO A 159 8.28 -17.20 5.37
C PRO A 159 7.68 -15.79 5.50
N TRP A 160 6.36 -15.69 5.39
CA TRP A 160 5.68 -14.42 5.60
C TRP A 160 4.36 -14.59 6.34
N VAL A 161 3.96 -13.54 7.04
CA VAL A 161 2.68 -13.43 7.75
C VAL A 161 1.88 -12.27 7.18
N ALA A 162 0.62 -12.52 6.89
CA ALA A 162 -0.32 -11.52 6.43
C ALA A 162 -1.24 -11.09 7.58
N GLU A 163 -1.23 -9.82 7.93
CA GLU A 163 -2.22 -9.20 8.80
C GLU A 163 -3.29 -8.53 7.95
N LEU A 164 -4.51 -9.04 8.01
CA LEU A 164 -5.68 -8.46 7.35
C LEU A 164 -6.47 -7.65 8.38
N ARG A 165 -6.48 -6.32 8.21
CA ARG A 165 -7.27 -5.43 9.07
C ARG A 165 -8.74 -5.39 8.65
N ASP A 166 -8.98 -5.51 7.35
CA ASP A 166 -10.29 -5.49 6.71
C ASP A 166 -10.46 -6.76 5.90
N LEU A 167 -11.69 -7.27 5.83
CA LEU A 167 -12.02 -8.42 5.00
C LEU A 167 -11.82 -8.07 3.51
N TRP A 168 -11.17 -8.94 2.77
CA TRP A 168 -10.95 -8.75 1.34
C TRP A 168 -12.23 -9.05 0.55
N SER A 169 -12.72 -10.29 0.65
CA SER A 169 -13.86 -10.78 -0.15
C SER A 169 -15.22 -10.40 0.43
N ASP A 170 -15.34 -10.34 1.77
CA ASP A 170 -16.61 -10.12 2.47
C ASP A 170 -16.76 -8.69 2.99
N ASN A 171 -16.02 -7.75 2.42
CA ASN A 171 -16.12 -6.35 2.79
C ASN A 171 -17.40 -5.74 2.21
N HIS A 172 -18.34 -5.33 3.08
CA HIS A 172 -19.60 -4.68 2.69
C HIS A 172 -19.40 -3.37 1.92
N ASN A 173 -18.28 -2.71 2.12
CA ASN A 173 -17.93 -1.45 1.44
C ASN A 173 -17.20 -1.67 0.11
N TYR A 174 -17.03 -2.91 -0.33
CA TYR A 174 -16.35 -3.22 -1.56
C TYR A 174 -17.17 -2.83 -2.79
N ILE A 175 -16.79 -1.73 -3.41
CA ILE A 175 -17.39 -1.22 -4.65
C ILE A 175 -16.51 -1.67 -5.83
N GLY A 176 -16.68 -2.88 -6.28
CA GLY A 176 -15.92 -3.42 -7.42
C GLY A 176 -16.67 -4.51 -8.16
N PRO A 177 -16.20 -4.93 -9.33
CA PRO A 177 -16.80 -6.02 -10.06
C PRO A 177 -16.70 -7.32 -9.28
N THR A 178 -17.75 -8.13 -9.34
CA THR A 178 -17.92 -9.35 -8.53
C THR A 178 -16.78 -10.37 -8.71
N TRP A 179 -16.15 -10.42 -9.89
CA TRP A 179 -15.02 -11.32 -10.16
C TRP A 179 -13.79 -11.05 -9.29
N ARG A 180 -13.62 -9.81 -8.81
CA ARG A 180 -12.52 -9.45 -7.87
C ARG A 180 -12.69 -10.07 -6.49
N LYS A 181 -13.89 -10.52 -6.12
CA LYS A 181 -14.14 -11.17 -4.84
C LYS A 181 -13.61 -12.60 -4.77
N PHE A 182 -13.28 -13.18 -5.94
CA PHE A 182 -12.84 -14.57 -6.05
C PHE A 182 -11.33 -14.72 -6.32
N LEU A 183 -10.59 -13.62 -6.38
CA LEU A 183 -9.14 -13.57 -6.53
C LEU A 183 -8.44 -13.25 -5.21
#